data_da7a536f2bfc4c16556e0d5b4e85c9eb
#
_entry.id   da7a536f2bfc4c16556e0d5b4e85c9eb
#
_cell.length_a   1.000
_cell.length_b   1.000
_cell.length_c   1.000
_cell.angle_alpha   90.00
_cell.angle_beta   90.00
_cell.angle_gamma   90.00
#
_symmetry.space_group_name_H-M   'P 1'
#
loop_
_entity.id
_entity.type
_entity.pdbx_description
1 polymer ?
#
loop_
_entity_poly.entity_id
_entity_poly.type
_entity_poly.pdbx_seq_one_letter_code
_entity_poly.pdbx_strand_id
1 'polypeptide(L)'
;DDVIILPESIRRMYYLLSMLKPEFDEYFVSGAMLCYEEMNIQHEDVGFVHADGSYGPQKNELDHTLLRDILECDQEYLDRQHMYAGWWFCCIPMKMIKQNGLPLPLFIRGDDVEFSLRNHAKFITMNGICIWHMGFTYKFNASMELYQVHRNSLILQAVSGVCQNVDFMNRMTKLFRARMLSLDYNGAELILDAIEDFLKGPEFIMQDLGE
;
A
#
# COMPACT_ATOMS: atom_id res chain seq x y z
N ASP A 1 0.20 -15.87 3.80
CA ASP A 1 1.08 -17.02 3.99
C ASP A 1 2.56 -16.65 4.13
N ASP A 2 2.90 -15.37 3.97
CA ASP A 2 4.26 -14.83 4.12
C ASP A 2 4.42 -13.86 5.29
N VAL A 3 3.48 -13.87 6.23
CA VAL A 3 3.52 -13.07 7.46
C VAL A 3 3.59 -13.96 8.70
N ILE A 4 4.26 -13.45 9.74
CA ILE A 4 4.21 -14.00 11.08
C ILE A 4 3.33 -13.08 11.91
N ILE A 5 2.26 -13.63 12.47
CA ILE A 5 1.37 -12.91 13.37
C ILE A 5 1.35 -13.58 14.74
N LEU A 6 1.46 -12.78 15.80
CA LEU A 6 1.24 -13.27 17.14
C LEU A 6 -0.27 -13.24 17.48
N PRO A 7 -0.81 -14.25 18.17
CA PRO A 7 -2.20 -14.27 18.61
C PRO A 7 -2.57 -13.02 19.43
N GLU A 8 -1.60 -12.44 20.11
CA GLU A 8 -1.76 -11.23 20.90
C GLU A 8 -2.12 -10.00 20.07
N SER A 9 -1.62 -9.87 18.84
CA SER A 9 -2.00 -8.79 17.91
C SER A 9 -3.49 -8.83 17.60
N ILE A 10 -4.05 -10.03 17.32
CA ILE A 10 -5.49 -10.21 17.06
C ILE A 10 -6.31 -9.88 18.31
N ARG A 11 -5.85 -10.33 19.49
CA ARG A 11 -6.53 -10.08 20.76
C ARG A 11 -6.57 -8.58 21.08
N ARG A 12 -5.46 -7.88 20.90
CA ARG A 12 -5.37 -6.43 21.10
C ARG A 12 -6.27 -5.67 20.16
N MET A 13 -6.29 -6.05 18.88
CA MET A 13 -7.22 -5.49 17.91
C MET A 13 -8.67 -5.68 18.32
N TYR A 14 -9.05 -6.89 18.75
CA TYR A 14 -10.41 -7.16 19.22
C TYR A 14 -10.78 -6.28 20.44
N TYR A 15 -9.90 -6.15 21.42
CA TYR A 15 -10.14 -5.28 22.57
C TYR A 15 -10.21 -3.81 22.18
N LEU A 16 -9.33 -3.34 21.30
CA LEU A 16 -9.40 -1.97 20.76
C LEU A 16 -10.78 -1.72 20.16
N LEU A 17 -11.21 -2.56 19.22
CA LEU A 17 -12.51 -2.42 18.55
C LEU A 17 -13.69 -2.46 19.52
N SER A 18 -13.62 -3.29 20.59
CA SER A 18 -14.68 -3.38 21.59
C SER A 18 -14.78 -2.15 22.50
N MET A 19 -13.74 -1.32 22.56
CA MET A 19 -13.68 -0.09 23.38
C MET A 19 -13.80 1.20 22.56
N LEU A 20 -13.84 1.10 21.22
CA LEU A 20 -13.99 2.28 20.38
C LEU A 20 -15.35 2.93 20.60
N LYS A 21 -15.34 4.26 20.59
CA LYS A 21 -16.58 5.04 20.56
C LYS A 21 -17.23 4.98 19.18
N PRO A 22 -18.56 5.15 19.08
CA PRO A 22 -19.29 5.10 17.81
C PRO A 22 -18.76 6.04 16.73
N GLU A 23 -18.13 7.15 17.11
CA GLU A 23 -17.52 8.12 16.16
C GLU A 23 -16.35 7.53 15.36
N PHE A 24 -15.80 6.39 15.81
CA PHE A 24 -14.69 5.68 15.16
C PHE A 24 -15.12 4.40 14.41
N ASP A 25 -16.43 4.12 14.31
CA ASP A 25 -16.96 2.89 13.69
C ASP A 25 -16.60 2.76 12.20
N GLU A 26 -16.22 3.86 11.55
CA GLU A 26 -15.82 3.90 10.14
C GLU A 26 -14.29 3.93 9.96
N TYR A 27 -13.52 3.87 11.04
CA TYR A 27 -12.07 3.86 10.95
C TYR A 27 -11.53 2.46 10.67
N PHE A 28 -10.52 2.39 9.82
CA PHE A 28 -9.74 1.17 9.60
C PHE A 28 -8.71 1.03 10.71
N VAL A 29 -8.51 -0.16 11.22
CA VAL A 29 -7.39 -0.43 12.14
C VAL A 29 -6.25 -1.00 11.33
N SER A 30 -5.17 -0.23 11.20
CA SER A 30 -3.96 -0.65 10.51
C SER A 30 -2.95 -1.23 11.47
N GLY A 31 -2.55 -2.47 11.24
CA GLY A 31 -1.48 -3.12 11.99
C GLY A 31 -0.12 -2.82 11.37
N ALA A 32 0.86 -2.54 12.22
CA ALA A 32 2.21 -2.25 11.77
C ALA A 32 2.87 -3.47 11.13
N MET A 33 3.60 -3.24 10.05
CA MET A 33 4.51 -4.19 9.44
C MET A 33 5.91 -3.99 10.01
N LEU A 34 6.44 -5.02 10.67
CA LEU A 34 7.83 -5.09 11.09
C LEU A 34 8.63 -5.98 10.14
N CYS A 35 9.92 -5.73 10.03
CA CYS A 35 10.81 -6.53 9.20
C CYS A 35 11.09 -7.88 9.85
N TYR A 36 10.97 -8.97 9.10
CA TYR A 36 11.28 -10.31 9.58
C TYR A 36 12.78 -10.50 9.85
N GLU A 37 13.61 -9.88 9.03
CA GLU A 37 15.08 -9.96 9.10
C GLU A 37 15.63 -9.15 10.29
N GLU A 38 14.95 -8.08 10.65
CA GLU A 38 15.29 -7.19 11.77
C GLU A 38 14.02 -6.91 12.59
N MET A 39 13.66 -7.84 13.48
CA MET A 39 12.34 -7.91 14.12
C MET A 39 11.96 -6.69 14.98
N ASN A 40 12.90 -5.81 15.28
CA ASN A 40 12.69 -4.55 15.99
C ASN A 40 12.44 -3.36 15.05
N ILE A 41 12.60 -3.54 13.75
CA ILE A 41 12.41 -2.46 12.77
C ILE A 41 10.98 -2.49 12.23
N GLN A 42 10.24 -1.42 12.45
CA GLN A 42 8.95 -1.19 11.82
C GLN A 42 9.16 -0.52 10.47
N HIS A 43 8.64 -1.15 9.42
CA HIS A 43 8.68 -0.61 8.06
C HIS A 43 7.54 0.40 7.83
N GLU A 44 6.32 0.02 8.16
CA GLU A 44 5.12 0.84 7.88
C GLU A 44 3.99 0.49 8.86
N ASP A 45 3.20 1.47 9.24
CA ASP A 45 1.88 1.29 9.85
C ASP A 45 0.77 1.86 8.98
N VAL A 46 0.97 3.04 8.41
CA VAL A 46 0.12 3.68 7.41
C VAL A 46 1.02 4.26 6.33
N GLY A 47 0.63 4.08 5.10
CA GLY A 47 1.31 4.64 3.94
C GLY A 47 0.64 5.91 3.42
N PHE A 48 1.31 6.54 2.48
CA PHE A 48 0.92 7.81 1.89
C PHE A 48 1.17 7.80 0.36
N VAL A 49 0.27 8.41 -0.39
CA VAL A 49 0.41 8.59 -1.84
C VAL A 49 0.91 9.99 -2.13
N HIS A 50 2.07 10.09 -2.77
CA HIS A 50 2.70 11.35 -3.15
C HIS A 50 2.05 11.97 -4.39
N ALA A 51 2.31 13.26 -4.62
CA ALA A 51 1.77 14.02 -5.74
C ALA A 51 2.16 13.46 -7.13
N ASP A 52 3.24 12.69 -7.24
CA ASP A 52 3.69 12.03 -8.46
C ASP A 52 3.15 10.59 -8.63
N GLY A 53 2.25 10.16 -7.72
CA GLY A 53 1.64 8.82 -7.72
C GLY A 53 2.54 7.71 -7.18
N SER A 54 3.71 8.02 -6.65
CA SER A 54 4.45 7.06 -5.83
C SER A 54 3.78 6.92 -4.46
N TYR A 55 3.95 5.77 -3.82
CA TYR A 55 3.41 5.54 -2.47
C TYR A 55 4.39 4.73 -1.63
N GLY A 56 4.30 4.89 -0.33
CA GLY A 56 5.18 4.26 0.65
C GLY A 56 4.84 4.68 2.08
N PRO A 57 5.67 4.30 3.04
CA PRO A 57 5.47 4.63 4.44
C PRO A 57 5.30 6.12 4.69
N GLN A 58 4.35 6.50 5.54
CA GLN A 58 4.17 7.87 6.01
C GLN A 58 5.30 8.30 6.95
N LYS A 59 5.76 7.38 7.80
CA LYS A 59 6.85 7.57 8.72
C LYS A 59 8.11 6.89 8.18
N ASN A 60 9.27 7.37 8.61
CA ASN A 60 10.54 6.67 8.38
C ASN A 60 10.53 5.31 9.10
N GLU A 61 11.43 4.41 8.73
CA GLU A 61 11.66 3.18 9.49
C GLU A 61 11.95 3.50 10.95
N LEU A 62 11.27 2.79 11.87
CA LEU A 62 11.33 3.03 13.31
C LEU A 62 11.96 1.82 14.00
N ASP A 63 12.99 2.08 14.81
CA ASP A 63 13.65 1.07 15.63
C ASP A 63 13.00 1.02 17.03
N HIS A 64 12.24 -0.01 17.31
CA HIS A 64 11.55 -0.20 18.58
C HIS A 64 12.48 -0.47 19.78
N THR A 65 13.79 -0.51 19.60
CA THR A 65 14.76 -0.48 20.71
C THR A 65 15.03 0.95 21.19
N LEU A 66 14.60 1.96 20.44
CA LEU A 66 14.80 3.37 20.72
C LEU A 66 13.51 4.02 21.23
N LEU A 67 13.56 4.61 22.42
CA LEU A 67 12.38 5.28 23.00
C LEU A 67 11.79 6.38 22.10
N ARG A 68 12.64 7.15 21.40
CA ARG A 68 12.17 8.21 20.48
C ARG A 68 11.28 7.63 19.37
N ASP A 69 11.65 6.47 18.83
CA ASP A 69 10.97 5.84 17.70
C ASP A 69 9.65 5.18 18.17
N ILE A 70 9.63 4.65 19.39
CA ILE A 70 8.38 4.19 20.03
C ILE A 70 7.39 5.35 20.21
N LEU A 71 7.87 6.52 20.64
CA LEU A 71 7.03 7.71 20.77
C LEU A 71 6.59 8.27 19.41
N GLU A 72 7.41 8.11 18.37
CA GLU A 72 7.05 8.48 16.98
C GLU A 72 5.86 7.67 16.46
N CYS A 73 5.70 6.42 16.88
CA CYS A 73 4.55 5.59 16.48
C CYS A 73 3.19 6.23 16.84
N ASP A 74 3.13 7.00 17.94
CA ASP A 74 1.89 7.61 18.43
C ASP A 74 1.65 9.02 17.86
N GLN A 75 2.51 9.52 16.96
CA GLN A 75 2.33 10.86 16.38
C GLN A 75 1.23 10.88 15.33
N GLU A 76 0.50 12.00 15.28
CA GLU A 76 -0.52 12.21 14.27
C GLU A 76 0.10 12.31 12.86
N TYR A 77 -0.61 11.78 11.87
CA TYR A 77 -0.23 11.89 10.46
C TYR A 77 -0.51 13.31 9.94
N LEU A 78 0.44 13.82 9.15
CA LEU A 78 0.37 15.19 8.61
C LEU A 78 -0.64 15.32 7.47
N ASP A 79 -0.79 14.26 6.66
CA ASP A 79 -1.76 14.20 5.57
C ASP A 79 -2.73 13.05 5.83
N ARG A 80 -4.02 13.38 5.85
CA ARG A 80 -5.10 12.41 6.08
C ARG A 80 -5.95 12.13 4.84
N GLN A 81 -5.64 12.77 3.71
CA GLN A 81 -6.46 12.60 2.48
C GLN A 81 -5.94 11.47 1.60
N HIS A 82 -4.65 11.26 1.56
CA HIS A 82 -3.97 10.36 0.64
C HIS A 82 -3.32 9.17 1.33
N MET A 83 -3.80 8.82 2.51
CA MET A 83 -3.27 7.69 3.28
C MET A 83 -3.91 6.37 2.87
N TYR A 84 -3.17 5.28 3.08
CA TYR A 84 -3.64 3.91 2.92
C TYR A 84 -3.07 3.01 4.02
N ALA A 85 -3.67 1.84 4.20
CA ALA A 85 -3.14 0.78 5.06
C ALA A 85 -2.78 -0.43 4.23
N GLY A 86 -1.58 -0.95 4.39
CA GLY A 86 -1.16 -2.20 3.76
C GLY A 86 -1.97 -3.40 4.28
N TRP A 87 -2.34 -4.31 3.37
CA TRP A 87 -3.23 -5.44 3.74
C TRP A 87 -2.49 -6.66 4.29
N TRP A 88 -1.25 -6.50 4.74
CA TRP A 88 -0.61 -7.49 5.61
C TRP A 88 -1.34 -7.64 6.95
N PHE A 89 -1.93 -6.56 7.47
CA PHE A 89 -2.80 -6.59 8.65
C PHE A 89 -3.69 -5.34 8.71
N CYS A 90 -4.88 -5.40 8.14
CA CYS A 90 -5.83 -4.30 8.16
C CYS A 90 -7.24 -4.80 8.53
N CYS A 91 -7.86 -4.19 9.52
CA CYS A 91 -9.26 -4.43 9.86
C CYS A 91 -10.13 -3.36 9.21
N ILE A 92 -10.94 -3.78 8.26
CA ILE A 92 -11.81 -2.92 7.46
C ILE A 92 -13.24 -3.01 7.98
N PRO A 93 -13.91 -1.88 8.27
CA PRO A 93 -15.31 -1.90 8.65
C PRO A 93 -16.19 -2.49 7.54
N MET A 94 -16.97 -3.52 7.85
CA MET A 94 -17.88 -4.16 6.89
C MET A 94 -18.88 -3.19 6.23
N LYS A 95 -19.16 -2.07 6.88
CA LYS A 95 -19.98 -1.00 6.34
C LYS A 95 -19.38 -0.42 5.05
N MET A 96 -18.06 -0.22 5.01
CA MET A 96 -17.35 0.30 3.83
C MET A 96 -17.48 -0.64 2.63
N ILE A 97 -17.32 -1.94 2.85
CA ILE A 97 -17.50 -2.95 1.80
C ILE A 97 -18.95 -2.97 1.29
N LYS A 98 -19.93 -2.90 2.20
CA LYS A 98 -21.35 -2.90 1.82
C LYS A 98 -21.76 -1.65 1.05
N GLN A 99 -21.17 -0.50 1.32
CA GLN A 99 -21.50 0.77 0.69
C GLN A 99 -20.75 0.97 -0.64
N ASN A 100 -19.49 0.63 -0.67
CA ASN A 100 -18.57 0.98 -1.76
C ASN A 100 -18.08 -0.22 -2.60
N GLY A 101 -18.59 -1.43 -2.29
CA GLY A 101 -18.26 -2.65 -3.00
C GLY A 101 -16.92 -3.25 -2.58
N LEU A 102 -16.55 -4.33 -3.25
CA LEU A 102 -15.29 -5.03 -3.04
C LEU A 102 -14.10 -4.24 -3.62
N PRO A 103 -12.88 -4.53 -3.18
CA PRO A 103 -11.66 -4.02 -3.80
C PRO A 103 -11.60 -4.35 -5.29
N LEU A 104 -10.90 -3.54 -6.07
CA LEU A 104 -10.56 -3.87 -7.45
C LEU A 104 -9.63 -5.09 -7.49
N PRO A 105 -9.76 -5.97 -8.49
CA PRO A 105 -8.93 -7.17 -8.61
C PRO A 105 -7.52 -6.80 -9.14
N LEU A 106 -6.82 -5.96 -8.41
CA LEU A 106 -5.45 -5.56 -8.70
C LEU A 106 -4.50 -6.59 -8.11
N PHE A 107 -3.81 -7.36 -8.96
CA PHE A 107 -2.87 -8.36 -8.49
C PHE A 107 -1.58 -7.71 -8.00
N ILE A 108 -1.17 -8.07 -6.81
CA ILE A 108 0.10 -7.85 -6.11
C ILE A 108 0.27 -6.51 -5.42
N ARG A 109 -0.04 -5.37 -5.99
CA ARG A 109 0.12 -4.08 -5.31
C ARG A 109 -0.89 -3.06 -5.81
N GLY A 110 -1.30 -2.18 -4.92
CA GLY A 110 -2.16 -1.04 -5.21
C GLY A 110 -3.65 -1.29 -4.96
N ASP A 111 -4.05 -2.52 -4.65
CA ASP A 111 -5.41 -2.89 -4.24
C ASP A 111 -5.79 -2.28 -2.90
N ASP A 112 -4.89 -2.34 -1.93
CA ASP A 112 -4.98 -1.71 -0.61
C ASP A 112 -4.99 -0.17 -0.70
N VAL A 113 -4.13 0.38 -1.56
CA VAL A 113 -4.05 1.82 -1.82
C VAL A 113 -5.34 2.32 -2.46
N GLU A 114 -5.79 1.68 -3.55
CA GLU A 114 -7.03 2.04 -4.25
C GLU A 114 -8.23 2.01 -3.31
N PHE A 115 -8.37 0.92 -2.58
CA PHE A 115 -9.50 0.73 -1.68
C PHE A 115 -9.51 1.75 -0.54
N SER A 116 -8.35 2.06 0.02
CA SER A 116 -8.21 3.08 1.06
C SER A 116 -8.58 4.48 0.55
N LEU A 117 -8.09 4.87 -0.63
CA LEU A 117 -8.38 6.17 -1.24
C LEU A 117 -9.85 6.32 -1.63
N ARG A 118 -10.43 5.30 -2.27
CA ARG A 118 -11.83 5.28 -2.71
C ARG A 118 -12.80 5.39 -1.53
N ASN A 119 -12.44 4.82 -0.40
CA ASN A 119 -13.23 4.87 0.83
C ASN A 119 -12.96 6.13 1.67
N HIS A 120 -12.05 7.01 1.26
CA HIS A 120 -11.57 8.11 2.10
C HIS A 120 -11.22 7.64 3.52
N ALA A 121 -10.51 6.51 3.57
CA ALA A 121 -10.29 5.77 4.80
C ALA A 121 -9.58 6.60 5.86
N LYS A 122 -10.07 6.49 7.09
CA LYS A 122 -9.44 7.04 8.28
C LYS A 122 -8.83 5.90 9.07
N PHE A 123 -7.70 6.13 9.69
CA PHE A 123 -6.93 5.06 10.29
C PHE A 123 -6.77 5.23 11.79
N ILE A 124 -6.73 4.09 12.48
CA ILE A 124 -6.27 3.96 13.86
C ILE A 124 -5.09 2.99 13.82
N THR A 125 -3.99 3.39 14.43
CA THR A 125 -2.85 2.52 14.71
C THR A 125 -2.71 2.36 16.22
N MET A 126 -2.16 1.24 16.66
CA MET A 126 -1.90 1.00 18.08
C MET A 126 -0.66 0.12 18.23
N ASN A 127 0.24 0.56 19.08
CA ASN A 127 1.43 -0.22 19.43
C ASN A 127 1.04 -1.63 19.91
N GLY A 128 1.69 -2.64 19.32
CA GLY A 128 1.43 -4.05 19.62
C GLY A 128 0.29 -4.68 18.81
N ILE A 129 -0.29 -3.95 17.83
CA ILE A 129 -1.08 -4.52 16.72
C ILE A 129 -0.16 -4.53 15.50
N CYS A 130 0.49 -5.66 15.24
CA CYS A 130 1.54 -5.77 14.23
C CYS A 130 1.70 -7.19 13.71
N ILE A 131 2.43 -7.30 12.60
CA ILE A 131 2.94 -8.53 12.01
C ILE A 131 4.41 -8.38 11.66
N TRP A 132 5.09 -9.49 11.36
CA TRP A 132 6.40 -9.51 10.72
C TRP A 132 6.25 -10.05 9.30
N HIS A 133 6.90 -9.37 8.37
CA HIS A 133 6.88 -9.69 6.96
C HIS A 133 8.29 -9.60 6.40
N MET A 134 8.64 -10.44 5.42
CA MET A 134 9.92 -10.37 4.73
C MET A 134 10.07 -9.04 3.99
N GLY A 135 11.24 -8.43 4.07
CA GLY A 135 11.53 -7.16 3.39
C GLY A 135 11.33 -7.25 1.86
N PHE A 136 10.77 -6.21 1.26
CA PHE A 136 10.43 -6.18 -0.17
C PHE A 136 11.66 -6.31 -1.08
N THR A 137 12.83 -5.87 -0.64
CA THR A 137 14.09 -5.95 -1.39
C THR A 137 14.51 -7.39 -1.71
N TYR A 138 14.08 -8.35 -0.91
CA TYR A 138 14.38 -9.77 -1.10
C TYR A 138 13.43 -10.48 -2.08
N LYS A 139 12.36 -9.83 -2.50
CA LYS A 139 11.29 -10.39 -3.34
C LYS A 139 11.24 -9.78 -4.74
N PHE A 140 12.33 -9.16 -5.20
CA PHE A 140 12.32 -8.52 -6.52
C PHE A 140 12.03 -9.53 -7.64
N ASN A 141 10.98 -9.25 -8.40
CA ASN A 141 10.64 -9.95 -9.63
C ASN A 141 10.31 -8.88 -10.69
N ALA A 142 10.99 -8.91 -11.82
CA ALA A 142 10.87 -7.87 -12.83
C ALA A 142 9.44 -7.74 -13.38
N SER A 143 8.76 -8.86 -13.67
CA SER A 143 7.37 -8.83 -14.16
C SER A 143 6.41 -8.23 -13.13
N MET A 144 6.63 -8.47 -11.85
CA MET A 144 5.84 -7.87 -10.78
C MET A 144 6.14 -6.38 -10.62
N GLU A 145 7.41 -6.04 -10.45
CA GLU A 145 7.83 -4.67 -10.09
C GLU A 145 7.78 -3.70 -11.26
N LEU A 146 8.07 -4.16 -12.48
CA LEU A 146 8.16 -3.28 -13.66
C LEU A 146 6.93 -3.33 -14.56
N TYR A 147 6.15 -4.41 -14.53
CA TYR A 147 4.91 -4.50 -15.28
C TYR A 147 3.68 -4.34 -14.37
N GLN A 148 3.42 -5.27 -13.44
CA GLN A 148 2.19 -5.25 -12.61
C GLN A 148 2.06 -3.98 -11.78
N VAL A 149 3.11 -3.58 -11.06
CA VAL A 149 3.09 -2.37 -10.23
C VAL A 149 2.84 -1.12 -11.05
N HIS A 150 3.45 -1.00 -12.24
CA HIS A 150 3.27 0.18 -13.09
C HIS A 150 1.88 0.21 -13.72
N ARG A 151 1.37 -0.94 -14.21
CA ARG A 151 -0.01 -1.05 -14.71
C ARG A 151 -1.03 -0.70 -13.61
N ASN A 152 -0.85 -1.26 -12.42
CA ASN A 152 -1.73 -0.98 -11.28
C ASN A 152 -1.66 0.49 -10.84
N SER A 153 -0.47 1.12 -10.92
CA SER A 153 -0.33 2.56 -10.65
C SER A 153 -1.10 3.42 -11.67
N LEU A 154 -1.12 3.03 -12.94
CA LEU A 154 -1.93 3.70 -13.98
C LEU A 154 -3.43 3.57 -13.69
N ILE A 155 -3.88 2.37 -13.30
CA ILE A 155 -5.29 2.12 -12.93
C ILE A 155 -5.63 2.93 -11.68
N LEU A 156 -4.79 2.89 -10.65
CA LEU A 156 -4.97 3.66 -9.42
C LEU A 156 -5.11 5.17 -9.72
N GLN A 157 -4.26 5.71 -10.58
CA GLN A 157 -4.34 7.11 -11.00
C GLN A 157 -5.64 7.41 -11.75
N ALA A 158 -6.06 6.53 -12.64
CA ALA A 158 -7.28 6.72 -13.43
C ALA A 158 -8.56 6.72 -12.57
N VAL A 159 -8.61 5.90 -11.51
CA VAL A 159 -9.79 5.78 -10.65
C VAL A 159 -9.79 6.75 -9.46
N SER A 160 -8.62 7.10 -8.93
CA SER A 160 -8.52 7.99 -7.76
C SER A 160 -8.25 9.44 -8.11
N GLY A 161 -7.51 9.71 -9.19
CA GLY A 161 -7.11 11.07 -9.59
C GLY A 161 -6.30 11.83 -8.54
N VAL A 162 -5.61 11.12 -7.64
CA VAL A 162 -4.93 11.72 -6.49
C VAL A 162 -3.75 12.60 -6.89
N CYS A 163 -2.96 12.17 -7.88
CA CYS A 163 -1.81 12.94 -8.33
C CYS A 163 -2.08 13.75 -9.60
N GLN A 164 -1.25 14.76 -9.86
CA GLN A 164 -1.32 15.51 -11.10
C GLN A 164 -0.82 14.65 -12.27
N ASN A 165 -1.57 14.61 -13.37
CA ASN A 165 -1.22 13.80 -14.54
C ASN A 165 0.18 14.11 -15.08
N VAL A 166 0.59 15.39 -15.05
CA VAL A 166 1.92 15.81 -15.51
C VAL A 166 3.03 15.20 -14.63
N ASP A 167 2.86 15.24 -13.33
CA ASP A 167 3.85 14.71 -12.38
C ASP A 167 3.93 13.18 -12.47
N PHE A 168 2.79 12.53 -12.60
CA PHE A 168 2.70 11.10 -12.81
C PHE A 168 3.42 10.66 -14.11
N MET A 169 3.15 11.31 -15.23
CA MET A 169 3.80 11.00 -16.52
C MET A 169 5.29 11.31 -16.51
N ASN A 170 5.71 12.36 -15.81
CA ASN A 170 7.13 12.67 -15.60
C ASN A 170 7.82 11.55 -14.80
N ARG A 171 7.17 11.02 -13.77
CA ARG A 171 7.67 9.87 -13.01
C ARG A 171 7.82 8.64 -13.90
N MET A 172 6.79 8.27 -14.67
CA MET A 172 6.85 7.12 -15.59
C MET A 172 7.98 7.28 -16.61
N THR A 173 8.14 8.47 -17.16
CA THR A 173 9.24 8.78 -18.10
C THR A 173 10.61 8.64 -17.45
N LYS A 174 10.77 9.08 -16.20
CA LYS A 174 12.04 8.93 -15.45
C LYS A 174 12.36 7.46 -15.20
N LEU A 175 11.37 6.66 -14.81
CA LEU A 175 11.55 5.22 -14.57
C LEU A 175 11.99 4.49 -15.86
N PHE A 176 11.31 4.73 -16.96
CA PHE A 176 11.68 4.20 -18.27
C PHE A 176 13.12 4.59 -18.67
N ARG A 177 13.44 5.89 -18.59
CA ARG A 177 14.80 6.38 -18.89
C ARG A 177 15.88 5.76 -18.01
N ALA A 178 15.59 5.55 -16.73
CA ALA A 178 16.54 4.91 -15.82
C ALA A 178 16.89 3.49 -16.28
N ARG A 179 15.89 2.71 -16.74
CA ARG A 179 16.13 1.35 -17.29
C ARG A 179 16.95 1.41 -18.58
N MET A 180 16.61 2.32 -19.49
CA MET A 180 17.38 2.52 -20.73
C MET A 180 18.85 2.88 -20.46
N LEU A 181 19.10 3.79 -19.51
CA LEU A 181 20.45 4.21 -19.15
C LEU A 181 21.27 3.12 -18.45
N SER A 182 20.60 2.22 -17.73
CA SER A 182 21.25 1.05 -17.12
C SER A 182 21.37 -0.15 -18.06
N LEU A 183 21.02 0.01 -19.35
CA LEU A 183 21.03 -1.05 -20.37
C LEU A 183 20.07 -2.22 -20.05
N ASP A 184 19.09 -1.98 -19.20
CA ASP A 184 18.02 -2.92 -18.86
C ASP A 184 16.85 -2.75 -19.83
N TYR A 185 17.05 -3.18 -21.08
CA TYR A 185 16.04 -3.04 -22.14
C TYR A 185 14.79 -3.88 -21.88
N ASN A 186 14.94 -5.07 -21.31
CA ASN A 186 13.81 -5.91 -20.92
C ASN A 186 12.96 -5.24 -19.84
N GLY A 187 13.59 -4.61 -18.85
CA GLY A 187 12.88 -3.84 -17.83
C GLY A 187 12.19 -2.60 -18.40
N ALA A 188 12.79 -1.94 -19.39
CA ALA A 188 12.16 -0.83 -20.10
C ALA A 188 10.93 -1.29 -20.90
N GLU A 189 11.01 -2.45 -21.59
CA GLU A 189 9.91 -3.06 -22.33
C GLU A 189 8.73 -3.39 -21.41
N LEU A 190 8.96 -4.01 -20.26
CA LEU A 190 7.91 -4.29 -19.26
C LEU A 190 7.15 -3.04 -18.80
N ILE A 191 7.82 -1.89 -18.69
CA ILE A 191 7.16 -0.62 -18.36
C ILE A 191 6.28 -0.15 -19.53
N LEU A 192 6.74 -0.32 -20.79
CA LEU A 192 5.93 0.02 -21.98
C LEU A 192 4.72 -0.91 -22.10
N ASP A 193 4.91 -2.21 -21.90
CA ASP A 193 3.82 -3.20 -21.93
C ASP A 193 2.73 -2.85 -20.90
N ALA A 194 3.14 -2.42 -19.70
CA ALA A 194 2.21 -1.97 -18.66
C ALA A 194 1.35 -0.77 -19.12
N ILE A 195 1.96 0.18 -19.84
CA ILE A 195 1.27 1.34 -20.39
C ILE A 195 0.36 0.92 -21.56
N GLU A 196 0.85 0.08 -22.47
CA GLU A 196 0.07 -0.39 -23.61
C GLU A 196 -1.16 -1.18 -23.16
N ASP A 197 -1.00 -2.09 -22.19
CA ASP A 197 -2.11 -2.88 -21.67
C ASP A 197 -3.13 -2.00 -20.93
N PHE A 198 -2.69 -1.00 -20.19
CA PHE A 198 -3.59 -0.01 -19.59
C PHE A 198 -4.40 0.74 -20.68
N LEU A 199 -3.77 1.13 -21.79
CA LEU A 199 -4.41 1.85 -22.89
C LEU A 199 -5.44 1.02 -23.67
N LYS A 200 -5.39 -0.32 -23.59
CA LYS A 200 -6.41 -1.21 -24.14
C LYS A 200 -7.76 -1.10 -23.41
N GLY A 201 -7.74 -0.48 -22.22
CA GLY A 201 -8.93 -0.15 -21.46
C GLY A 201 -9.39 -1.23 -20.47
N PRO A 202 -10.48 -0.94 -19.72
CA PRO A 202 -10.90 -1.79 -18.61
C PRO A 202 -11.36 -3.18 -19.05
N GLU A 203 -11.93 -3.34 -20.22
CA GLU A 203 -12.38 -4.65 -20.72
C GLU A 203 -11.20 -5.62 -20.89
N PHE A 204 -10.04 -5.12 -21.33
CA PHE A 204 -8.82 -5.91 -21.42
C PHE A 204 -8.28 -6.27 -20.05
N ILE A 205 -8.27 -5.32 -19.10
CA ILE A 205 -7.76 -5.53 -17.74
C ILE A 205 -8.63 -6.50 -16.95
N MET A 206 -9.93 -6.56 -17.26
CA MET A 206 -10.89 -7.45 -16.60
C MET A 206 -10.91 -8.87 -17.18
N GLN A 207 -10.15 -9.16 -18.22
CA GLN A 207 -9.99 -10.52 -18.73
C GLN A 207 -9.12 -11.34 -17.75
N ASP A 208 -9.43 -12.65 -17.64
CA ASP A 208 -8.61 -13.60 -16.88
C ASP A 208 -7.27 -13.82 -17.62
N LEU A 209 -6.35 -12.89 -17.43
CA LEU A 209 -4.99 -12.97 -17.97
C LEU A 209 -4.01 -13.63 -16.99
N GLY A 210 -4.52 -14.28 -15.98
CA GLY A 210 -3.75 -14.89 -14.90
C GLY A 210 -3.39 -16.36 -15.12
N GLU A 211 -3.52 -16.89 -16.35
CA GLU A 211 -3.10 -18.25 -16.69
C GLU A 211 -1.67 -18.29 -17.19
#